data_420293e31aa3ae0e94f63c5851c24ff3
#
_entry.id   420293e31aa3ae0e94f63c5851c24ff3
#
_cell.length_a   1.000
_cell.length_b   1.000
_cell.length_c   1.000
_cell.angle_alpha   90.00
_cell.angle_beta   90.00
_cell.angle_gamma   90.00
#
_symmetry.space_group_name_H-M   'P 1'
#
loop_
_entity.id
_entity.type
_entity.pdbx_description
1 polymer ?
#
loop_
_entity_poly.entity_id
_entity_poly.type
_entity_poly.pdbx_seq_one_letter_code
_entity_poly.pdbx_strand_id
1 'polypeptide(L)'
;MTTPDSPNPNVLLTIVLKHHPGLVLDDVQARLKASDWWERFPIPGTRVVSWTVAMGFGQIVTLECPPHLLGAVNLELERSAWGVFRTEVYPTYDFVPVRER
;
A
#
# COMPACT_ATOMS: atom_id res chain seq x y z
N MET A 1 -11.80 -15.16 -23.25
CA MET A 1 -10.75 -14.24 -23.63
C MET A 1 -10.97 -12.89 -22.99
N THR A 2 -9.90 -12.33 -22.53
CA THR A 2 -9.95 -10.96 -22.10
C THR A 2 -9.88 -10.07 -23.32
N THR A 3 -10.91 -9.30 -23.59
CA THR A 3 -10.82 -8.30 -24.64
C THR A 3 -9.85 -7.21 -24.17
N PRO A 4 -9.30 -6.43 -25.09
CA PRO A 4 -8.47 -5.29 -24.68
C PRO A 4 -9.18 -4.33 -23.76
N ASP A 5 -10.52 -4.34 -23.81
CA ASP A 5 -11.33 -3.44 -23.01
C ASP A 5 -11.83 -4.07 -21.72
N SER A 6 -11.56 -5.36 -21.52
CA SER A 6 -11.97 -6.01 -20.28
C SER A 6 -11.22 -5.41 -19.11
N PRO A 7 -11.93 -5.01 -18.07
CA PRO A 7 -11.23 -4.47 -16.91
C PRO A 7 -10.37 -5.54 -16.26
N ASN A 8 -9.23 -5.11 -15.78
CA ASN A 8 -8.43 -5.95 -14.91
C ASN A 8 -9.28 -6.22 -13.67
N PRO A 9 -9.47 -7.50 -13.27
CA PRO A 9 -10.26 -7.80 -12.08
C PRO A 9 -9.61 -7.30 -10.79
N ASN A 10 -8.32 -7.00 -10.82
CA ASN A 10 -7.64 -6.48 -9.66
C ASN A 10 -7.96 -5.00 -9.46
N VAL A 11 -7.88 -4.57 -8.23
CA VAL A 11 -8.04 -3.17 -7.88
C VAL A 11 -6.70 -2.57 -7.50
N LEU A 12 -6.58 -1.26 -7.61
CA LEU A 12 -5.43 -0.54 -7.12
C LEU A 12 -5.78 0.05 -5.76
N LEU A 13 -4.82 0.00 -4.85
CA LEU A 13 -4.93 0.64 -3.55
C LEU A 13 -3.78 1.61 -3.40
N THR A 14 -4.09 2.84 -3.00
CA THR A 14 -3.08 3.78 -2.57
C THR A 14 -3.01 3.71 -1.05
N ILE A 15 -1.88 3.25 -0.55
CA ILE A 15 -1.62 3.11 0.87
C ILE A 15 -0.70 4.22 1.30
N VAL A 16 -1.17 5.05 2.20
CA VAL A 16 -0.40 6.18 2.71
C VAL A 16 0.13 5.82 4.08
N LEU A 17 1.44 5.85 4.23
CA LEU A 17 2.14 5.54 5.47
C LEU A 17 2.74 6.84 5.99
N LYS A 18 1.95 7.59 6.75
CA LYS A 18 2.39 8.89 7.26
C LYS A 18 3.33 8.69 8.44
N HIS A 19 4.33 9.56 8.53
CA HIS A 19 5.23 9.55 9.67
C HIS A 19 4.45 9.76 10.96
N HIS A 20 4.75 8.93 11.95
CA HIS A 20 4.18 9.08 13.28
C HIS A 20 4.97 10.18 14.02
N PRO A 21 4.28 11.18 14.60
CA PRO A 21 4.93 12.23 15.34
C PRO A 21 5.77 11.71 16.48
N GLY A 22 6.77 11.68 16.80
CA GLY A 22 7.53 11.13 17.91
C GLY A 22 8.41 9.94 17.55
N LEU A 23 8.38 9.50 16.28
CA LEU A 23 9.26 8.44 15.83
C LEU A 23 10.24 8.99 14.82
N VAL A 24 11.50 8.62 14.97
CA VAL A 24 12.54 8.92 13.98
C VAL A 24 12.84 7.68 13.15
N LEU A 25 13.60 7.83 12.09
CA LEU A 25 13.86 6.76 11.14
C LEU A 25 14.36 5.47 11.81
N ASP A 26 15.28 5.58 12.73
CA ASP A 26 15.85 4.40 13.38
C ASP A 26 14.80 3.65 14.20
N ASP A 27 13.89 4.38 14.86
CA ASP A 27 12.79 3.76 15.60
C ASP A 27 11.84 3.03 14.65
N VAL A 28 11.52 3.67 13.52
CA VAL A 28 10.64 3.09 12.51
C VAL A 28 11.24 1.80 11.97
N GLN A 29 12.51 1.83 11.59
CA GLN A 29 13.18 0.65 11.04
C GLN A 29 13.26 -0.48 12.07
N ALA A 30 13.54 -0.15 13.32
CA ALA A 30 13.62 -1.17 14.37
C ALA A 30 12.26 -1.85 14.60
N ARG A 31 11.18 -1.07 14.62
CA ARG A 31 9.83 -1.61 14.80
C ARG A 31 9.38 -2.45 13.62
N LEU A 32 9.66 -2.00 12.40
CA LEU A 32 9.32 -2.76 11.21
C LEU A 32 10.06 -4.08 11.15
N LYS A 33 11.34 -4.07 11.52
CA LYS A 33 12.13 -5.28 11.58
C LYS A 33 11.61 -6.24 12.62
N ALA A 34 11.24 -5.73 13.79
CA ALA A 34 10.73 -6.56 14.90
C ALA A 34 9.41 -7.24 14.55
N SER A 35 8.58 -6.62 13.68
CA SER A 35 7.30 -7.18 13.26
C SER A 35 7.40 -7.99 11.98
N ASP A 36 8.59 -8.19 11.43
CA ASP A 36 8.82 -8.88 10.16
C ASP A 36 8.07 -8.23 8.98
N TRP A 37 7.90 -6.92 9.03
CA TRP A 37 7.18 -6.17 8.00
C TRP A 37 7.70 -6.46 6.60
N TRP A 38 9.01 -6.51 6.44
CA TRP A 38 9.64 -6.67 5.14
C TRP A 38 9.40 -8.05 4.53
N GLU A 39 9.13 -9.07 5.36
CA GLU A 39 8.77 -10.39 4.89
C GLU A 39 7.26 -10.56 4.72
N ARG A 40 6.47 -9.77 5.43
CA ARG A 40 5.02 -9.94 5.48
C ARG A 40 4.28 -9.06 4.50
N PHE A 41 4.85 -7.95 4.10
CA PHE A 41 4.22 -7.02 3.17
C PHE A 41 5.12 -6.82 1.94
N PRO A 42 4.59 -6.90 0.71
CA PRO A 42 3.17 -7.14 0.40
C PRO A 42 2.76 -8.60 0.62
N ILE A 43 1.50 -8.79 0.92
CA ILE A 43 1.00 -10.15 1.15
C ILE A 43 0.99 -10.95 -0.17
N PRO A 44 1.05 -12.29 -0.11
CA PRO A 44 0.99 -13.10 -1.32
C PRO A 44 -0.25 -12.80 -2.14
N GLY A 45 -0.10 -12.78 -3.45
CA GLY A 45 -1.19 -12.50 -4.37
C GLY A 45 -1.37 -11.03 -4.71
N THR A 46 -0.61 -10.14 -4.10
CA THR A 46 -0.62 -8.71 -4.41
C THR A 46 0.68 -8.31 -5.07
N ARG A 47 0.70 -7.13 -5.70
CA ARG A 47 1.87 -6.64 -6.41
C ARG A 47 2.08 -5.16 -6.12
N VAL A 48 3.28 -4.80 -5.73
CA VAL A 48 3.64 -3.39 -5.55
C VAL A 48 3.85 -2.76 -6.93
N VAL A 49 3.05 -1.76 -7.23
CA VAL A 49 3.17 -1.00 -8.47
C VAL A 49 4.22 0.10 -8.29
N SER A 50 4.17 0.78 -7.15
CA SER A 50 5.14 1.82 -6.83
C SER A 50 5.23 1.97 -5.31
N TRP A 51 6.38 2.43 -4.85
CA TRP A 51 6.60 2.71 -3.44
C TRP A 51 7.54 3.89 -3.38
N THR A 52 7.01 5.03 -3.00
CA THR A 52 7.76 6.28 -3.02
C THR A 52 7.76 6.93 -1.65
N VAL A 53 8.77 7.74 -1.41
CA VAL A 53 8.85 8.57 -0.21
C VAL A 53 8.52 10.00 -0.59
N ALA A 54 7.53 10.58 0.09
CA ALA A 54 7.26 12.01 0.02
C ALA A 54 7.93 12.63 1.23
N MET A 55 9.01 13.37 0.98
CA MET A 55 9.84 13.89 2.06
C MET A 55 9.03 14.77 3.02
N GLY A 56 9.18 14.51 4.31
CA GLY A 56 8.46 15.25 5.34
C GLY A 56 7.03 14.78 5.59
N PHE A 57 6.52 13.86 4.77
CA PHE A 57 5.14 13.38 4.87
C PHE A 57 5.09 11.91 5.23
N GLY A 58 5.80 11.08 4.51
CA GLY A 58 5.78 9.63 4.71
C GLY A 58 5.99 8.89 3.40
N GLN A 59 5.37 7.73 3.29
CA GLN A 59 5.53 6.88 2.12
C GLN A 59 4.19 6.67 1.46
N ILE A 60 4.21 6.47 0.15
CA ILE A 60 3.01 6.21 -0.64
C ILE A 60 3.26 4.95 -1.44
N VAL A 61 2.45 3.93 -1.17
CA VAL A 61 2.53 2.64 -1.85
C VAL A 61 1.30 2.49 -2.73
N THR A 62 1.52 2.15 -4.00
CA THR A 62 0.42 1.73 -4.86
C THR A 62 0.51 0.23 -5.02
N LEU A 63 -0.55 -0.46 -4.62
CA LEU A 63 -0.62 -1.91 -4.59
C LEU A 63 -1.73 -2.38 -5.52
N GLU A 64 -1.42 -3.37 -6.35
CA GLU A 64 -2.44 -4.06 -7.13
C GLU A 64 -2.87 -5.30 -6.38
N CYS A 65 -4.17 -5.52 -6.26
CA CYS A 65 -4.71 -6.51 -5.35
C CYS A 65 -6.01 -7.09 -5.90
N PRO A 66 -6.18 -8.42 -5.87
CA PRO A 66 -7.49 -9.00 -6.15
C PRO A 66 -8.50 -8.52 -5.10
N PRO A 67 -9.75 -8.26 -5.49
CA PRO A 67 -10.72 -7.72 -4.55
C PRO A 67 -10.92 -8.58 -3.29
N HIS A 68 -10.79 -9.88 -3.40
CA HIS A 68 -11.00 -10.77 -2.25
C HIS A 68 -9.88 -10.68 -1.21
N LEU A 69 -8.75 -10.03 -1.53
CA LEU A 69 -7.64 -9.86 -0.61
C LEU A 69 -7.63 -8.49 0.07
N LEU A 70 -8.62 -7.64 -0.18
CA LEU A 70 -8.68 -6.31 0.43
C LEU A 70 -8.61 -6.38 1.95
N GLY A 71 -9.41 -7.28 2.54
CA GLY A 71 -9.41 -7.43 3.99
C GLY A 71 -8.08 -7.93 4.52
N ALA A 72 -7.42 -8.82 3.80
CA ALA A 72 -6.12 -9.35 4.22
C ALA A 72 -5.04 -8.27 4.18
N VAL A 73 -5.07 -7.40 3.15
CA VAL A 73 -4.15 -6.27 3.08
C VAL A 73 -4.36 -5.34 4.27
N ASN A 74 -5.59 -4.98 4.54
CA ASN A 74 -5.90 -4.09 5.65
C ASN A 74 -5.47 -4.70 6.98
N LEU A 75 -5.73 -5.99 7.17
CA LEU A 75 -5.36 -6.68 8.40
C LEU A 75 -3.85 -6.68 8.62
N GLU A 76 -3.07 -6.87 7.55
CA GLU A 76 -1.62 -6.83 7.67
C GLU A 76 -1.12 -5.43 8.06
N LEU A 77 -1.74 -4.39 7.51
CA LEU A 77 -1.41 -3.02 7.90
C LEU A 77 -1.72 -2.77 9.37
N GLU A 78 -2.87 -3.25 9.85
CA GLU A 78 -3.22 -3.12 11.27
C GLU A 78 -2.23 -3.84 12.18
N ARG A 79 -1.77 -5.00 11.77
CA ARG A 79 -0.84 -5.79 12.60
C ARG A 79 0.56 -5.22 12.61
N SER A 80 1.03 -4.70 11.49
CA SER A 80 2.45 -4.41 11.31
C SER A 80 2.79 -2.94 11.18
N ALA A 81 1.88 -2.14 10.68
CA ALA A 81 2.17 -0.75 10.33
C ALA A 81 1.52 0.28 11.25
N TRP A 82 0.40 -0.03 11.87
CA TRP A 82 -0.34 0.95 12.65
C TRP A 82 0.45 1.51 13.84
N GLY A 83 1.30 0.72 14.46
CA GLY A 83 2.11 1.21 15.58
C GLY A 83 3.33 2.01 15.14
N VAL A 84 3.59 2.05 13.84
CA VAL A 84 4.78 2.71 13.27
C VAL A 84 4.39 3.90 12.41
N PHE A 85 3.31 3.75 11.64
CA PHE A 85 2.78 4.77 10.74
C PHE A 85 1.33 5.07 11.05
N ARG A 86 0.91 6.27 10.69
CA ARG A 86 -0.51 6.56 10.54
C ARG A 86 -0.86 6.17 9.12
N THR A 87 -1.74 5.18 8.96
CA THR A 87 -2.03 4.60 7.65
C THR A 87 -3.39 5.03 7.14
N GLU A 88 -3.46 5.21 5.82
CA GLU A 88 -4.71 5.45 5.10
C GLU A 88 -4.68 4.57 3.86
N VAL A 89 -5.83 4.02 3.48
CA VAL A 89 -5.93 3.17 2.30
C VAL A 89 -7.08 3.66 1.45
N TYR A 90 -6.78 3.89 0.17
CA TYR A 90 -7.77 4.42 -0.76
C TYR A 90 -7.85 3.57 -2.01
N PRO A 91 -9.04 3.12 -2.43
CA PRO A 91 -9.20 2.54 -3.75
C PRO A 91 -8.82 3.58 -4.80
N THR A 92 -8.14 3.13 -5.83
CA THR A 92 -7.53 4.04 -6.79
C THR A 92 -7.77 3.50 -8.20
N TYR A 93 -7.88 4.38 -9.18
CA TYR A 93 -7.92 3.96 -10.57
C TYR A 93 -7.10 4.93 -11.42
N ASP A 94 -6.68 4.44 -12.59
CA ASP A 94 -5.87 5.23 -13.50
C ASP A 94 -6.77 6.22 -14.25
N PHE A 95 -6.51 7.49 -14.08
CA PHE A 95 -7.28 8.56 -14.70
C PHE A 95 -6.78 8.95 -16.10
N VAL A 96 -5.60 8.46 -16.49
CA VAL A 96 -5.00 8.85 -17.78
C VAL A 96 -5.95 8.58 -18.95
N PRO A 97 -6.58 7.39 -19.05
CA PRO A 97 -7.51 7.16 -20.16
C PRO A 97 -8.70 8.11 -20.17
N VAL A 98 -9.13 8.57 -19.00
CA VAL A 98 -10.26 9.51 -18.90
C VAL A 98 -9.81 10.89 -19.33
N ARG A 99 -8.62 11.31 -18.93
CA ARG A 99 -8.07 12.63 -19.28
C ARG A 99 -7.89 12.81 -20.77
N GLU A 100 -7.62 11.73 -21.48
CA GLU A 100 -7.27 11.77 -22.89
C GLU A 100 -8.46 11.63 -23.83
N ARG A 101 -9.66 11.60 -23.31
CA ARG A 101 -10.86 11.54 -24.14
C ARG A 101 -11.15 12.87 -24.82
#